data_14c609735f2a1184d38f55595cbb29f3
#
_entry.id   14c609735f2a1184d38f55595cbb29f3
#
_cell.length_a   1.000
_cell.length_b   1.000
_cell.length_c   1.000
_cell.angle_alpha   90.00
_cell.angle_beta   90.00
_cell.angle_gamma   90.00
#
_symmetry.space_group_name_H-M   'P 1'
#
loop_
_entity.id
_entity.type
_entity.pdbx_description
1 polymer ?
#
loop_
_entity_poly.entity_id
_entity_poly.type
_entity_poly.pdbx_seq_one_letter_code
_entity_poly.pdbx_strand_id
1 'polypeptide(L)'
;MKQYIATFFSHFGAVRFQRLCAERGNEAQLAPVPRRLSSSCGTCVLFSAPELNANTLQQLLTPELEQLVLNVSNAASYTLLYSAEE
;
A
#
# COMPACT_ATOMS: atom_id res chain seq x y z
N MET A 1 1.98 -12.45 9.64
CA MET A 1 2.15 -11.25 8.78
C MET A 1 0.87 -11.01 8.01
N LYS A 2 0.53 -9.76 7.83
CA LYS A 2 -0.64 -9.38 7.06
C LYS A 2 -0.22 -8.84 5.70
N GLN A 3 -1.14 -8.91 4.74
CA GLN A 3 -0.90 -8.49 3.37
C GLN A 3 -1.56 -7.13 3.17
N TYR A 4 -0.81 -6.20 2.58
CA TYR A 4 -1.30 -4.84 2.35
C TYR A 4 -1.12 -4.46 0.90
N ILE A 5 -1.97 -3.53 0.44
CA ILE A 5 -1.86 -2.97 -0.91
C ILE A 5 -1.85 -1.46 -0.77
N ALA A 6 -0.84 -0.81 -1.35
CA ALA A 6 -0.74 0.63 -1.36
C ALA A 6 -0.86 1.13 -2.80
N THR A 7 -1.76 2.09 -3.02
CA THR A 7 -1.91 2.70 -4.34
C THR A 7 -1.35 4.11 -4.32
N PHE A 8 -0.99 4.64 -5.48
CA PHE A 8 -0.25 5.88 -5.56
C PHE A 8 -0.77 6.78 -6.66
N PHE A 9 -0.47 8.08 -6.53
CA PHE A 9 -0.83 9.05 -7.56
C PHE A 9 0.12 8.99 -8.75
N SER A 10 1.32 8.42 -8.58
CA SER A 10 2.29 8.31 -9.65
C SER A 10 3.06 7.01 -9.54
N HIS A 11 3.57 6.53 -10.68
CA HIS A 11 4.41 5.35 -10.70
C HIS A 11 5.69 5.57 -9.88
N PHE A 12 6.22 6.78 -9.95
CA PHE A 12 7.43 7.13 -9.19
C PHE A 12 7.18 6.96 -7.69
N GLY A 13 6.00 7.37 -7.23
CA GLY A 13 5.64 7.19 -5.83
C GLY A 13 5.59 5.73 -5.42
N ALA A 14 5.10 4.87 -6.31
CA ALA A 14 5.07 3.44 -6.03
C ALA A 14 6.46 2.86 -5.90
N VAL A 15 7.37 3.25 -6.80
CA VAL A 15 8.75 2.77 -6.75
C VAL A 15 9.44 3.21 -5.46
N ARG A 16 9.25 4.46 -5.08
CA ARG A 16 9.84 4.97 -3.83
C ARG A 16 9.32 4.22 -2.62
N PHE A 17 8.02 3.95 -2.59
CA PHE A 17 7.41 3.26 -1.46
C PHE A 17 7.92 1.82 -1.37
N GLN A 18 8.07 1.16 -2.52
CA GLN A 18 8.60 -0.20 -2.55
C GLN A 18 10.01 -0.24 -1.94
N ARG A 19 10.82 0.76 -2.26
CA ARG A 19 12.17 0.85 -1.69
C ARG A 19 12.12 1.10 -0.19
N LEU A 20 11.20 1.96 0.26
CA LEU A 20 11.04 2.23 1.68
C LEU A 20 10.70 0.96 2.45
N CYS A 21 9.78 0.16 1.93
CA CYS A 21 9.42 -1.10 2.56
C CYS A 21 10.60 -2.06 2.62
N ALA A 22 11.36 -2.15 1.52
CA ALA A 22 12.51 -3.04 1.48
C ALA A 22 13.56 -2.61 2.50
N GLU A 23 13.78 -1.31 2.67
CA GLU A 23 14.73 -0.80 3.64
C GLU A 23 14.32 -1.11 5.07
N ARG A 24 13.02 -1.24 5.30
CA ARG A 24 12.49 -1.58 6.61
C ARG A 24 12.42 -3.10 6.84
N GLY A 25 12.90 -3.88 5.86
CA GLY A 25 12.87 -5.33 5.98
C GLY A 25 11.55 -5.97 5.61
N ASN A 26 10.64 -5.23 5.01
CA ASN A 26 9.35 -5.77 4.59
C ASN A 26 9.43 -6.21 3.13
N GLU A 27 8.85 -7.37 2.86
CA GLU A 27 8.74 -7.86 1.49
C GLU A 27 7.76 -6.99 0.72
N ALA A 28 8.16 -6.50 -0.44
CA ALA A 28 7.33 -5.59 -1.21
C ALA A 28 7.61 -5.74 -2.70
N GLN A 29 6.54 -5.68 -3.51
CA GLN A 29 6.71 -5.77 -4.96
C GLN A 29 5.69 -4.87 -5.66
N LEU A 30 6.10 -4.37 -6.82
CA LEU A 30 5.22 -3.59 -7.69
C LEU A 30 4.28 -4.52 -8.45
N ALA A 31 3.05 -4.08 -8.66
CA ALA A 31 2.04 -4.88 -9.35
C ALA A 31 0.97 -3.98 -9.95
N PRO A 32 0.20 -4.48 -10.92
CA PRO A 32 -0.97 -3.74 -11.39
C PRO A 32 -2.01 -3.63 -10.28
N VAL A 33 -2.76 -2.53 -10.26
CA VAL A 33 -3.80 -2.34 -9.26
C VAL A 33 -4.94 -3.31 -9.53
N PRO A 34 -5.42 -4.05 -8.50
CA PRO A 34 -6.55 -4.95 -8.67
C PRO A 34 -7.79 -4.20 -9.12
N ARG A 35 -8.68 -4.89 -9.83
CA ARG A 35 -9.88 -4.26 -10.38
C ARG A 35 -10.77 -3.63 -9.33
N ARG A 36 -10.79 -4.20 -8.13
CA ARG A 36 -11.65 -3.69 -7.06
C ARG A 36 -11.15 -2.39 -6.47
N LEU A 37 -9.89 -2.06 -6.72
CA LEU A 37 -9.32 -0.81 -6.27
C LEU A 37 -9.14 0.09 -7.47
N SER A 38 -9.29 1.39 -7.27
CA SER A 38 -8.98 2.35 -8.31
C SER A 38 -7.72 3.09 -7.93
N SER A 39 -6.98 3.54 -8.92
CA SER A 39 -5.74 4.25 -8.69
C SER A 39 -5.46 5.19 -9.84
N SER A 40 -4.85 6.31 -9.52
CA SER A 40 -4.52 7.31 -10.53
C SER A 40 -3.45 6.82 -11.50
N CYS A 41 -2.51 6.00 -11.03
CA CYS A 41 -1.39 5.59 -11.89
C CYS A 41 -1.44 4.14 -12.35
N GLY A 42 -2.34 3.34 -11.79
CA GLY A 42 -2.48 1.94 -12.20
C GLY A 42 -1.42 1.00 -11.64
N THR A 43 -0.50 1.49 -10.82
CA THR A 43 0.55 0.68 -10.21
C THR A 43 0.39 0.73 -8.70
N CYS A 44 0.53 -0.42 -8.05
CA CYS A 44 0.46 -0.50 -6.60
C CYS A 44 1.67 -1.25 -6.05
N VAL A 45 1.82 -1.21 -4.73
CA VAL A 45 2.82 -2.01 -4.03
C VAL A 45 2.09 -3.02 -3.17
N LEU A 46 2.41 -4.29 -3.38
CA LEU A 46 1.94 -5.37 -2.52
C LEU A 46 3.02 -5.63 -1.49
N PHE A 47 2.69 -5.55 -0.21
CA PHE A 47 3.71 -5.77 0.80
C PHE A 47 3.14 -6.51 1.99
N SER A 48 4.04 -7.17 2.73
CA SER A 48 3.70 -7.93 3.93
C SER A 48 4.35 -7.26 5.12
N ALA A 49 3.62 -7.19 6.21
CA ALA A 49 4.15 -6.59 7.43
C ALA A 49 3.33 -7.08 8.62
N PRO A 50 3.88 -6.99 9.84
CA PRO A 50 3.05 -7.17 11.02
C PRO A 50 1.93 -6.15 11.03
N GLU A 51 0.90 -6.41 11.81
CA GLU A 51 -0.22 -5.49 11.85
C GLU A 51 0.25 -4.06 12.11
N LEU A 52 -0.19 -3.14 11.25
CA LEU A 52 0.26 -1.75 11.33
C LEU A 52 -0.48 -1.03 12.44
N ASN A 53 0.27 -0.44 13.37
CA ASN A 53 -0.31 0.44 14.36
C ASN A 53 -0.19 1.89 13.88
N ALA A 54 -0.71 2.83 14.69
CA ALA A 54 -0.73 4.24 14.28
C ALA A 54 0.67 4.77 13.99
N ASN A 55 1.65 4.40 14.82
CA ASN A 55 3.02 4.89 14.62
C ASN A 55 3.64 4.36 13.35
N THR A 56 3.47 3.07 13.08
CA THR A 56 4.03 2.45 11.89
C THR A 56 3.36 3.01 10.64
N LEU A 57 2.04 3.18 10.69
CA LEU A 57 1.30 3.75 9.57
C LEU A 57 1.82 5.15 9.24
N GLN A 58 2.03 5.98 10.27
CA GLN A 58 2.55 7.32 10.06
C GLN A 58 3.88 7.31 9.32
N GLN A 59 4.74 6.35 9.63
CA GLN A 59 6.05 6.27 9.00
C GLN A 59 5.97 5.85 7.53
N LEU A 60 4.87 5.25 7.12
CA LEU A 60 4.69 4.81 5.74
C LEU A 60 3.96 5.83 4.87
N LEU A 61 3.39 6.87 5.46
CA LEU A 61 2.67 7.89 4.69
C LEU A 61 3.66 8.73 3.91
N THR A 62 3.49 8.74 2.58
CA THR A 62 4.28 9.58 1.68
C THR A 62 3.34 10.49 0.91
N PRO A 63 3.84 11.60 0.35
CA PRO A 63 2.96 12.50 -0.41
C PRO A 63 2.30 11.84 -1.61
N GLU A 64 2.91 10.83 -2.20
CA GLU A 64 2.36 10.15 -3.37
C GLU A 64 1.41 9.02 -3.01
N LEU A 65 1.28 8.67 -1.74
CA LEU A 65 0.40 7.58 -1.32
C LEU A 65 -1.06 7.99 -1.46
N GLU A 66 -1.80 7.22 -2.24
CA GLU A 66 -3.20 7.51 -2.51
C GLU A 66 -4.11 6.75 -1.55
N GLN A 67 -3.91 5.45 -1.42
CA GLN A 67 -4.68 4.60 -0.53
C GLN A 67 -3.80 3.50 0.05
N LEU A 68 -4.13 3.08 1.26
CA LEU A 68 -3.51 1.92 1.87
C LEU A 68 -4.62 1.03 2.39
N VAL A 69 -4.65 -0.22 1.95
CA VAL A 69 -5.70 -1.16 2.34
C VAL A 69 -5.09 -2.44 2.87
N LEU A 70 -5.82 -3.07 3.78
CA LEU A 70 -5.50 -4.41 4.26
C LEU A 70 -6.22 -5.42 3.36
N ASN A 71 -5.48 -6.37 2.83
CA ASN A 71 -6.05 -7.41 1.98
C ASN A 71 -6.51 -8.56 2.88
N VAL A 72 -7.83 -8.73 2.97
CA VAL A 72 -8.41 -9.82 3.77
C VAL A 72 -8.56 -11.03 2.86
N SER A 73 -7.60 -11.94 2.95
CA SER A 73 -7.46 -13.01 1.95
C SER A 73 -8.65 -13.96 1.89
N ASN A 74 -9.34 -14.18 3.00
CA ASN A 74 -10.44 -15.13 3.01
C ASN A 74 -11.75 -14.57 2.51
N ALA A 75 -11.87 -13.26 2.45
CA ALA A 75 -13.13 -12.61 2.10
C ALA A 75 -13.09 -11.92 0.75
N ALA A 76 -11.96 -11.97 0.07
CA ALA A 76 -11.75 -11.25 -1.20
C ALA A 76 -12.17 -9.81 -1.07
N SER A 77 -11.90 -9.21 0.08
CA SER A 77 -12.28 -7.84 0.37
C SER A 77 -11.07 -7.06 0.89
N TYR A 78 -11.23 -5.74 0.92
CA TYR A 78 -10.17 -4.85 1.37
C TYR A 78 -10.68 -3.96 2.47
N THR A 79 -9.87 -3.77 3.50
CA THR A 79 -10.18 -2.84 4.58
C THR A 79 -9.34 -1.59 4.38
N LEU A 80 -10.01 -0.45 4.20
CA LEU A 80 -9.31 0.81 3.97
C LEU A 80 -8.67 1.29 5.27
N LEU A 81 -7.36 1.52 5.24
CA LEU A 81 -6.63 2.03 6.39
C LEU A 81 -6.28 3.50 6.23
N TYR A 82 -6.12 3.97 5.00
CA TYR A 82 -5.74 5.36 4.73
C TYR A 82 -6.20 5.75 3.35
N SER A 83 -6.68 6.98 3.23
CA SER A 83 -7.02 7.57 1.94
C SER A 83 -6.60 9.03 1.95
N ALA A 84 -5.93 9.45 0.88
CA ALA A 84 -5.52 10.84 0.73
C ALA A 84 -6.66 11.73 0.26
N GLU A 85 -7.79 11.15 -0.06
CA GLU A 85 -8.97 11.92 -0.49
C GLU A 85 -9.51 12.76 0.63
N GLU A 86 -9.96 13.93 0.26
CA GLU A 86 -10.56 14.85 1.21
C GLU A 86 -12.02 14.60 1.39
#